data_58c343e59338a0692680d3dc363e627a
#
_entry.id   58c343e59338a0692680d3dc363e627a
#
_cell.length_a   1.000
_cell.length_b   1.000
_cell.length_c   1.000
_cell.angle_alpha   90.00
_cell.angle_beta   90.00
_cell.angle_gamma   90.00
#
_symmetry.space_group_name_H-M   'P 1'
#
loop_
_entity.id
_entity.type
_entity.pdbx_description
1 polymer ?
#
loop_
_entity_poly.entity_id
_entity_poly.type
_entity_poly.pdbx_seq_one_letter_code
_entity_poly.pdbx_strand_id
1 'polypeptide(L)'
;SIKDFIKRVNPKDINKLQLEGLVKAGAFDELNNNRQSLFNSIPHMISKSKNDFENKIANQIDLFGENEDEELNIIEKIDDWNFEERLSKEFEAVGFFISNHPLNQFKEIFDDYKIIDYLDFNHNDEYKEANVAATLLKVQERKTAKGNSYAVLKLTDLNSVFELFIFSD
;
A
#
# COMPACT_ATOMS: atom_id res chain seq x y z
N SER A 1 5.71 16.01 -13.10
CA SER A 1 5.47 16.52 -11.73
C SER A 1 4.04 16.26 -11.30
N ILE A 2 3.77 16.35 -10.00
CA ILE A 2 2.39 16.27 -9.46
C ILE A 2 1.49 17.35 -10.07
N LYS A 3 2.02 18.54 -10.30
CA LYS A 3 1.30 19.63 -10.98
C LYS A 3 0.83 19.23 -12.38
N ASP A 4 1.71 18.64 -13.18
CA ASP A 4 1.37 18.18 -14.52
C ASP A 4 0.30 17.09 -14.47
N PHE A 5 0.37 16.18 -13.51
CA PHE A 5 -0.66 15.18 -13.28
C PHE A 5 -2.02 15.83 -13.01
N ILE A 6 -2.12 16.79 -12.08
CA ILE A 6 -3.36 17.50 -11.72
C ILE A 6 -3.96 18.23 -12.94
N LYS A 7 -3.12 18.90 -13.75
CA LYS A 7 -3.56 19.64 -14.95
C LYS A 7 -4.08 18.76 -16.08
N ARG A 8 -3.60 17.50 -16.16
CA ARG A 8 -3.94 16.59 -17.27
C ARG A 8 -5.06 15.62 -16.94
N VAL A 9 -5.24 15.29 -15.66
CA VAL A 9 -6.28 14.35 -15.25
C VAL A 9 -7.64 15.04 -15.26
N ASN A 10 -8.61 14.40 -15.91
CA ASN A 10 -9.99 14.86 -15.84
C ASN A 10 -10.58 14.54 -14.45
N PRO A 11 -11.05 15.54 -13.69
CA PRO A 11 -11.56 15.35 -12.34
C PRO A 11 -12.83 14.47 -12.26
N LYS A 12 -13.45 14.15 -13.40
CA LYS A 12 -14.59 13.22 -13.48
C LYS A 12 -14.16 11.76 -13.52
N ASP A 13 -12.91 11.47 -13.95
CA ASP A 13 -12.40 10.12 -14.16
C ASP A 13 -11.64 9.59 -12.94
N ILE A 14 -11.29 10.47 -11.99
CA ILE A 14 -10.57 10.06 -10.79
C ILE A 14 -11.25 10.62 -9.52
N ASN A 15 -11.43 9.77 -8.54
CA ASN A 15 -12.00 10.14 -7.26
C ASN A 15 -10.98 10.05 -6.12
N LYS A 16 -11.39 10.53 -4.93
CA LYS A 16 -10.54 10.54 -3.73
C LYS A 16 -9.99 9.15 -3.39
N LEU A 17 -10.85 8.12 -3.41
CA LEU A 17 -10.47 6.76 -3.03
C LEU A 17 -9.43 6.16 -3.99
N GLN A 18 -9.57 6.43 -5.29
CA GLN A 18 -8.59 6.01 -6.29
C GLN A 18 -7.23 6.69 -6.09
N LEU A 19 -7.22 8.01 -5.82
CA LEU A 19 -5.97 8.73 -5.53
C LEU A 19 -5.32 8.21 -4.24
N GLU A 20 -6.09 7.98 -3.19
CA GLU A 20 -5.60 7.39 -1.95
C GLU A 20 -4.96 6.02 -2.20
N GLY A 21 -5.60 5.16 -2.98
CA GLY A 21 -5.06 3.86 -3.36
C GLY A 21 -3.75 3.97 -4.15
N LEU A 22 -3.68 4.87 -5.14
CA LEU A 22 -2.47 5.11 -5.93
C LEU A 22 -1.32 5.64 -5.08
N VAL A 23 -1.58 6.58 -4.17
CA VAL A 23 -0.55 7.11 -3.26
C VAL A 23 -0.04 6.04 -2.32
N LYS A 24 -0.95 5.27 -1.68
CA LYS A 24 -0.60 4.15 -0.80
C LYS A 24 0.25 3.10 -1.52
N ALA A 25 -0.09 2.79 -2.77
CA ALA A 25 0.63 1.83 -3.61
C ALA A 25 1.99 2.35 -4.14
N GLY A 26 2.32 3.62 -3.95
CA GLY A 26 3.58 4.22 -4.41
C GLY A 26 3.60 4.62 -5.88
N ALA A 27 2.44 4.76 -6.52
CA ALA A 27 2.37 5.14 -7.94
C ALA A 27 2.98 6.51 -8.26
N PHE A 28 3.19 7.34 -7.24
CA PHE A 28 3.74 8.69 -7.37
C PHE A 28 5.16 8.85 -6.80
N ASP A 29 5.83 7.77 -6.35
CA ASP A 29 7.11 7.84 -5.65
C ASP A 29 8.21 8.52 -6.47
N GLU A 30 8.20 8.37 -7.80
CA GLU A 30 9.14 9.08 -8.69
C GLU A 30 8.86 10.59 -8.79
N LEU A 31 7.65 11.02 -8.49
CA LEU A 31 7.26 12.44 -8.53
C LEU A 31 7.36 13.10 -7.17
N ASN A 32 7.02 12.36 -6.12
CA ASN A 32 7.15 12.73 -4.72
C ASN A 32 7.22 11.45 -3.87
N ASN A 33 8.34 11.21 -3.24
CA ASN A 33 8.59 10.01 -2.44
C ASN A 33 8.01 10.06 -1.01
N ASN A 34 7.54 11.22 -0.57
CA ASN A 34 6.82 11.36 0.69
C ASN A 34 5.32 11.05 0.49
N ARG A 35 4.97 9.80 0.69
CA ARG A 35 3.59 9.33 0.48
C ARG A 35 2.59 9.94 1.46
N GLN A 36 2.98 10.14 2.73
CA GLN A 36 2.10 10.75 3.74
C GLN A 36 1.73 12.18 3.38
N SER A 37 2.73 12.97 3.00
CA SER A 37 2.54 14.35 2.54
C SER A 37 1.58 14.41 1.35
N LEU A 38 1.80 13.55 0.37
CA LEU A 38 0.94 13.49 -0.82
C LEU A 38 -0.47 13.01 -0.48
N PHE A 39 -0.61 12.02 0.40
CA PHE A 39 -1.90 11.50 0.86
C PHE A 39 -2.77 12.58 1.52
N ASN A 40 -2.17 13.36 2.42
CA ASN A 40 -2.86 14.46 3.09
C ASN A 40 -3.26 15.58 2.12
N SER A 41 -2.49 15.75 1.04
CA SER A 41 -2.74 16.79 0.03
C SER A 41 -3.82 16.41 -1.00
N ILE A 42 -4.32 15.17 -1.02
CA ILE A 42 -5.33 14.71 -1.98
C ILE A 42 -6.57 15.60 -2.05
N PRO A 43 -7.18 16.08 -0.94
CA PRO A 43 -8.34 16.98 -1.02
C PRO A 43 -8.02 18.26 -1.80
N HIS A 44 -6.85 18.85 -1.60
CA HIS A 44 -6.39 20.03 -2.31
C HIS A 44 -6.13 19.75 -3.80
N MET A 45 -5.52 18.58 -4.10
CA MET A 45 -5.29 18.15 -5.49
C MET A 45 -6.60 18.02 -6.27
N ILE A 46 -7.63 17.43 -5.66
CA ILE A 46 -8.96 17.28 -6.28
C ILE A 46 -9.62 18.63 -6.48
N SER A 47 -9.58 19.51 -5.48
CA SER A 47 -10.15 20.85 -5.58
C SER A 47 -9.49 21.66 -6.70
N LYS A 48 -8.16 21.66 -6.76
CA LYS A 48 -7.39 22.34 -7.82
C LYS A 48 -7.72 21.80 -9.21
N SER A 49 -7.75 20.46 -9.36
CA SER A 49 -8.11 19.83 -10.65
C SER A 49 -9.50 20.23 -11.13
N LYS A 50 -10.49 20.31 -10.22
CA LYS A 50 -11.84 20.76 -10.57
C LYS A 50 -11.86 22.20 -11.02
N ASN A 51 -11.21 23.09 -10.27
CA ASN A 51 -11.15 24.52 -10.61
C ASN A 51 -10.47 24.74 -11.96
N ASP A 52 -9.34 24.07 -12.22
CA ASP A 52 -8.61 24.17 -13.49
C ASP A 52 -9.46 23.66 -14.66
N PHE A 53 -10.24 22.61 -14.45
CA PHE A 53 -11.13 22.04 -15.46
C PHE A 53 -12.31 22.99 -15.76
N GLU A 54 -12.94 23.57 -14.74
CA GLU A 54 -14.04 24.53 -14.88
C GLU A 54 -13.57 25.80 -15.57
N ASN A 55 -12.40 26.34 -15.22
CA ASN A 55 -11.80 27.51 -15.86
C ASN A 55 -11.51 27.26 -17.35
N LYS A 56 -11.01 26.07 -17.70
CA LYS A 56 -10.81 25.70 -19.12
C LYS A 56 -12.11 25.64 -19.90
N ILE A 57 -13.20 25.12 -19.32
CA ILE A 57 -14.52 25.07 -19.98
C ILE A 57 -15.13 26.47 -20.14
N ALA A 58 -14.96 27.34 -19.13
CA ALA A 58 -15.50 28.68 -19.16
C ALA A 58 -14.73 29.64 -20.09
N ASN A 59 -13.64 29.20 -20.75
CA ASN A 59 -12.72 30.06 -21.51
C ASN A 59 -12.23 31.29 -20.70
N GLN A 60 -12.23 31.18 -19.37
CA GLN A 60 -11.68 32.23 -18.52
C GLN A 60 -10.16 32.09 -18.53
N ILE A 61 -9.50 33.01 -19.20
CA ILE A 61 -8.06 33.22 -19.05
C ILE A 61 -7.89 33.88 -17.68
N ASP A 62 -7.14 33.25 -16.80
CA ASP A 62 -6.79 33.84 -15.52
C ASP A 62 -5.94 35.08 -15.76
N LEU A 63 -6.59 36.28 -15.59
CA LEU A 63 -5.99 37.56 -15.91
C LEU A 63 -4.83 37.95 -14.98
N PHE A 64 -4.67 37.20 -13.86
CA PHE A 64 -3.67 37.45 -12.81
C PHE A 64 -2.47 36.56 -12.89
N GLY A 65 -2.33 35.73 -13.93
CA GLY A 65 -1.20 34.79 -14.05
C GLY A 65 -1.10 33.84 -12.87
N GLU A 66 -0.95 32.57 -13.12
CA GLU A 66 -0.66 31.62 -12.05
C GLU A 66 0.56 32.11 -11.27
N ASN A 67 0.40 32.56 -10.03
CA ASN A 67 1.50 32.82 -9.13
C ASN A 67 2.17 31.48 -8.89
N GLU A 68 3.36 31.26 -9.45
CA GLU A 68 4.15 30.05 -9.28
C GLU A 68 4.39 29.71 -7.80
N ASP A 69 4.33 30.72 -6.91
CA ASP A 69 4.53 30.61 -5.47
C ASP A 69 3.30 30.02 -4.72
N GLU A 70 2.06 30.21 -5.19
CA GLU A 70 0.90 29.57 -4.56
C GLU A 70 0.82 28.06 -4.80
N GLU A 71 1.48 27.57 -5.84
CA GLU A 71 1.47 26.15 -6.19
C GLU A 71 2.40 25.30 -5.34
N LEU A 72 3.40 25.86 -4.70
CA LEU A 72 4.31 25.15 -3.79
C LEU A 72 3.62 24.73 -2.47
N ASN A 73 2.48 25.32 -2.14
CA ASN A 73 1.75 25.09 -0.90
C ASN A 73 0.69 23.97 -0.97
N ILE A 74 0.50 23.32 -2.13
CA ILE A 74 -0.48 22.22 -2.25
C ILE A 74 -0.04 20.99 -1.47
N ILE A 75 1.27 20.74 -1.39
CA ILE A 75 1.84 19.57 -0.73
C ILE A 75 2.29 19.96 0.68
N GLU A 76 1.65 19.39 1.69
CA GLU A 76 2.03 19.58 3.08
C GLU A 76 3.46 19.08 3.34
N LYS A 77 4.27 19.87 4.06
CA LYS A 77 5.61 19.48 4.47
C LYS A 77 5.53 18.78 5.82
N ILE A 78 5.38 17.48 5.80
CA ILE A 78 5.35 16.61 6.99
C ILE A 78 6.30 15.44 6.77
N ASP A 79 6.64 14.74 7.85
CA ASP A 79 7.41 13.50 7.76
C ASP A 79 6.61 12.42 7.04
N ASP A 80 7.31 11.52 6.34
CA ASP A 80 6.66 10.38 5.69
C ASP A 80 6.29 9.31 6.70
N TRP A 81 5.38 8.42 6.31
CA TRP A 81 5.10 7.21 7.07
C TRP A 81 6.40 6.45 7.37
N ASN A 82 6.50 5.91 8.57
CA ASN A 82 7.59 4.99 8.89
C ASN A 82 7.51 3.73 8.02
N PHE A 83 8.57 2.92 8.03
CA PHE A 83 8.69 1.74 7.17
C PHE A 83 7.50 0.77 7.30
N GLU A 84 7.11 0.44 8.53
CA GLU A 84 6.03 -0.52 8.80
C GLU A 84 4.67 0.03 8.37
N GLU A 85 4.42 1.30 8.66
CA GLU A 85 3.19 1.98 8.27
C GLU A 85 3.07 2.10 6.76
N ARG A 86 4.16 2.43 6.06
CA ARG A 86 4.21 2.50 4.60
C ARG A 86 3.86 1.16 3.96
N LEU A 87 4.44 0.05 4.45
CA LEU A 87 4.11 -1.30 3.98
C LEU A 87 2.66 -1.70 4.30
N SER A 88 2.16 -1.33 5.48
CA SER A 88 0.77 -1.57 5.86
C SER A 88 -0.21 -0.85 4.92
N LYS A 89 0.06 0.42 4.58
CA LYS A 89 -0.75 1.20 3.63
C LYS A 89 -0.68 0.64 2.22
N GLU A 90 0.48 0.19 1.77
CA GLU A 90 0.68 -0.46 0.48
C GLU A 90 -0.15 -1.75 0.40
N PHE A 91 -0.05 -2.59 1.43
CA PHE A 91 -0.83 -3.83 1.51
C PHE A 91 -2.35 -3.56 1.56
N GLU A 92 -2.79 -2.53 2.30
CA GLU A 92 -4.20 -2.10 2.35
C GLU A 92 -4.73 -1.73 0.95
N ALA A 93 -3.89 -1.08 0.13
CA ALA A 93 -4.29 -0.60 -1.20
C ALA A 93 -4.37 -1.70 -2.25
N VAL A 94 -3.41 -2.63 -2.27
CA VAL A 94 -3.22 -3.59 -3.38
C VAL A 94 -3.28 -5.06 -2.96
N GLY A 95 -3.25 -5.34 -1.65
CA GLY A 95 -3.36 -6.70 -1.11
C GLY A 95 -2.07 -7.53 -1.13
N PHE A 96 -0.94 -6.91 -1.45
CA PHE A 96 0.41 -7.49 -1.38
C PHE A 96 1.47 -6.39 -1.19
N PHE A 97 2.69 -6.78 -0.81
CA PHE A 97 3.80 -5.84 -0.65
C PHE A 97 4.52 -5.65 -1.98
N ILE A 98 4.70 -4.39 -2.40
CA ILE A 98 5.35 -4.03 -3.67
C ILE A 98 6.79 -3.56 -3.42
N SER A 99 6.95 -2.57 -2.54
CA SER A 99 8.23 -1.89 -2.35
C SER A 99 9.22 -2.71 -1.54
N ASN A 100 8.75 -3.45 -0.55
CA ASN A 100 9.56 -4.27 0.33
C ASN A 100 8.68 -5.28 1.07
N HIS A 101 9.30 -6.30 1.69
CA HIS A 101 8.59 -7.26 2.54
C HIS A 101 8.96 -7.04 4.02
N PRO A 102 8.01 -7.14 4.98
CA PRO A 102 8.31 -6.94 6.40
C PRO A 102 9.43 -7.84 6.94
N LEU A 103 9.57 -9.05 6.38
CA LEU A 103 10.59 -10.01 6.79
C LEU A 103 12.01 -9.65 6.30
N ASN A 104 12.16 -8.73 5.34
CA ASN A 104 13.48 -8.37 4.83
C ASN A 104 14.42 -7.81 5.91
N GLN A 105 13.86 -7.16 6.93
CA GLN A 105 14.64 -6.66 8.07
C GLN A 105 15.21 -7.77 8.98
N PHE A 106 14.73 -9.00 8.83
CA PHE A 106 15.13 -10.15 9.64
C PHE A 106 15.96 -11.18 8.87
N LYS A 107 16.28 -10.95 7.61
CA LYS A 107 16.98 -11.91 6.75
C LYS A 107 18.32 -12.40 7.33
N GLU A 108 19.04 -11.54 8.04
CA GLU A 108 20.34 -11.86 8.60
C GLU A 108 20.30 -13.01 9.64
N ILE A 109 19.14 -13.20 10.27
CA ILE A 109 18.96 -14.26 11.28
C ILE A 109 18.33 -15.53 10.72
N PHE A 110 17.92 -15.55 9.44
CA PHE A 110 17.24 -16.72 8.86
C PHE A 110 18.12 -17.98 8.86
N ASP A 111 19.42 -17.83 8.58
CA ASP A 111 20.38 -18.94 8.61
C ASP A 111 20.54 -19.51 10.01
N ASP A 112 20.61 -18.66 11.04
CA ASP A 112 20.76 -19.07 12.44
C ASP A 112 19.57 -19.91 12.93
N TYR A 113 18.35 -19.55 12.48
CA TYR A 113 17.11 -20.26 12.81
C TYR A 113 16.73 -21.34 11.81
N LYS A 114 17.55 -21.58 10.77
CA LYS A 114 17.30 -22.55 9.68
C LYS A 114 15.92 -22.34 9.06
N ILE A 115 15.58 -21.07 8.79
CA ILE A 115 14.33 -20.71 8.14
C ILE A 115 14.39 -21.15 6.68
N ILE A 116 13.35 -21.84 6.23
CA ILE A 116 13.14 -22.20 4.82
C ILE A 116 11.83 -21.58 4.33
N ASP A 117 11.69 -21.46 3.01
CA ASP A 117 10.45 -21.00 2.41
C ASP A 117 9.33 -22.04 2.56
N TYR A 118 8.10 -21.56 2.73
CA TYR A 118 6.95 -22.46 2.85
C TYR A 118 6.76 -23.34 1.60
N LEU A 119 7.05 -22.80 0.41
CA LEU A 119 6.96 -23.56 -0.85
C LEU A 119 7.95 -24.73 -0.87
N ASP A 120 9.18 -24.52 -0.39
CA ASP A 120 10.20 -25.57 -0.30
C ASP A 120 9.77 -26.67 0.67
N PHE A 121 9.25 -26.26 1.84
CA PHE A 121 8.68 -27.22 2.79
C PHE A 121 7.53 -28.03 2.19
N ASN A 122 6.61 -27.38 1.47
CA ASN A 122 5.41 -28.03 0.96
C ASN A 122 5.67 -28.94 -0.25
N HIS A 123 6.75 -28.70 -1.00
CA HIS A 123 7.10 -29.48 -2.19
C HIS A 123 8.15 -30.58 -1.95
N ASN A 124 8.76 -30.60 -0.79
CA ASN A 124 9.82 -31.57 -0.48
C ASN A 124 9.38 -32.52 0.64
N ASP A 125 9.03 -33.74 0.26
CA ASP A 125 8.58 -34.81 1.16
C ASP A 125 9.65 -35.26 2.19
N GLU A 126 10.91 -34.82 2.06
CA GLU A 126 11.98 -35.09 3.02
C GLU A 126 11.80 -34.31 4.33
N TYR A 127 11.14 -33.16 4.26
CA TYR A 127 10.87 -32.33 5.45
C TYR A 127 9.65 -32.84 6.21
N LYS A 128 9.86 -33.40 7.39
CA LYS A 128 8.75 -33.73 8.32
C LYS A 128 8.29 -32.50 9.12
N GLU A 129 9.22 -31.62 9.41
CA GLU A 129 9.01 -30.37 10.13
C GLU A 129 10.03 -29.34 9.68
N ALA A 130 9.67 -28.07 9.74
CA ALA A 130 10.54 -26.96 9.35
C ALA A 130 10.19 -25.68 10.11
N ASN A 131 11.16 -24.77 10.19
CA ASN A 131 10.93 -23.40 10.64
C ASN A 131 10.65 -22.51 9.44
N VAL A 132 9.51 -21.84 9.44
CA VAL A 132 9.12 -20.89 8.42
C VAL A 132 8.89 -19.54 9.08
N ALA A 133 9.53 -18.49 8.56
CA ALA A 133 9.23 -17.12 8.97
C ALA A 133 8.11 -16.55 8.10
N ALA A 134 7.09 -16.00 8.73
CA ALA A 134 5.96 -15.44 8.00
C ALA A 134 5.37 -14.21 8.69
N THR A 135 4.82 -13.30 7.87
CA THR A 135 4.02 -12.17 8.33
C THR A 135 2.55 -12.54 8.27
N LEU A 136 1.83 -12.28 9.35
CA LEU A 136 0.39 -12.50 9.42
C LEU A 136 -0.35 -11.40 8.64
N LEU A 137 -1.08 -11.81 7.61
CA LEU A 137 -1.90 -10.90 6.79
C LEU A 137 -3.33 -10.79 7.29
N LYS A 138 -3.91 -11.93 7.70
CA LYS A 138 -5.30 -12.00 8.11
C LYS A 138 -5.56 -13.18 9.03
N VAL A 139 -6.44 -12.98 10.01
CA VAL A 139 -7.03 -14.05 10.83
C VAL A 139 -8.53 -14.11 10.56
N GLN A 140 -9.04 -15.31 10.38
CA GLN A 140 -10.48 -15.56 10.25
C GLN A 140 -10.88 -16.69 11.20
N GLU A 141 -11.73 -16.35 12.16
CA GLU A 141 -12.37 -17.38 13.00
C GLU A 141 -13.55 -17.98 12.27
N ARG A 142 -13.65 -19.30 12.28
CA ARG A 142 -14.70 -20.06 11.64
C ARG A 142 -15.16 -21.18 12.58
N LYS A 143 -16.33 -21.76 12.27
CA LYS A 143 -16.85 -22.95 12.97
C LYS A 143 -17.00 -24.10 12.00
N THR A 144 -16.64 -25.29 12.47
CA THR A 144 -16.90 -26.54 11.77
C THR A 144 -18.39 -26.85 11.77
N ALA A 145 -18.83 -27.78 10.93
CA ALA A 145 -20.22 -28.26 10.93
C ALA A 145 -20.67 -28.85 12.30
N LYS A 146 -19.71 -29.29 13.13
CA LYS A 146 -19.95 -29.78 14.49
C LYS A 146 -19.95 -28.69 15.56
N GLY A 147 -19.77 -27.41 15.16
CA GLY A 147 -19.78 -26.27 16.07
C GLY A 147 -18.41 -25.92 16.71
N ASN A 148 -17.36 -26.71 16.48
CA ASN A 148 -16.02 -26.43 17.00
C ASN A 148 -15.40 -25.23 16.30
N SER A 149 -14.76 -24.34 17.05
CA SER A 149 -14.07 -23.17 16.49
C SER A 149 -12.71 -23.57 15.90
N TYR A 150 -12.33 -22.93 14.81
CA TYR A 150 -10.99 -22.99 14.25
C TYR A 150 -10.62 -21.63 13.63
N ALA A 151 -9.33 -21.36 13.53
CA ALA A 151 -8.83 -20.15 12.89
C ALA A 151 -8.16 -20.49 11.56
N VAL A 152 -8.39 -19.66 10.56
CA VAL A 152 -7.63 -19.64 9.30
C VAL A 152 -6.71 -18.45 9.35
N LEU A 153 -5.41 -18.71 9.34
CA LEU A 153 -4.37 -17.69 9.27
C LEU A 153 -3.90 -17.57 7.82
N LYS A 154 -4.06 -16.39 7.25
CA LYS A 154 -3.42 -16.07 5.97
C LYS A 154 -2.07 -15.42 6.25
N LEU A 155 -1.01 -16.01 5.74
CA LEU A 155 0.38 -15.68 6.02
C LEU A 155 1.12 -15.41 4.71
N THR A 156 2.20 -14.64 4.79
CA THR A 156 3.16 -14.51 3.68
C THR A 156 4.59 -14.66 4.21
N ASP A 157 5.37 -15.48 3.52
CA ASP A 157 6.82 -15.45 3.60
C ASP A 157 7.39 -14.53 2.52
N LEU A 158 8.70 -14.62 2.22
CA LEU A 158 9.32 -13.74 1.22
C LEU A 158 8.86 -14.05 -0.22
N ASN A 159 8.42 -15.27 -0.49
CA ASN A 159 8.20 -15.78 -1.84
C ASN A 159 6.77 -16.26 -2.09
N SER A 160 5.96 -16.44 -1.04
CA SER A 160 4.63 -17.03 -1.16
C SER A 160 3.60 -16.46 -0.19
N VAL A 161 2.33 -16.71 -0.51
CA VAL A 161 1.19 -16.50 0.40
C VAL A 161 0.54 -17.85 0.62
N PHE A 162 0.29 -18.21 1.89
CA PHE A 162 -0.27 -19.50 2.26
C PHE A 162 -1.26 -19.37 3.41
N GLU A 163 -2.01 -20.44 3.67
CA GLU A 163 -2.98 -20.50 4.75
C GLU A 163 -2.69 -21.66 5.68
N LEU A 164 -2.77 -21.39 6.98
CA LEU A 164 -2.71 -22.39 8.02
C LEU A 164 -4.05 -22.48 8.76
N PHE A 165 -4.46 -23.69 9.07
CA PHE A 165 -5.68 -23.98 9.82
C PHE A 165 -5.30 -24.41 11.24
N ILE A 166 -5.77 -23.65 12.23
CA ILE A 166 -5.55 -23.95 13.65
C ILE A 166 -6.88 -24.35 14.26
N PHE A 167 -6.97 -25.57 14.72
CA PHE A 167 -8.15 -26.11 15.36
C PHE A 167 -7.99 -25.97 16.89
N SER A 168 -9.13 -25.68 17.57
CA SER A 168 -9.17 -25.80 19.02
C SER A 168 -9.22 -27.29 19.41
N ASP A 169 -8.37 -27.69 20.32
CA ASP A 169 -8.42 -29.03 20.95
C ASP A 169 -9.70 -29.20 21.78
#